data_552b1d61dc6c6b0c0dbe7522d35551c5
#
_entry.id   552b1d61dc6c6b0c0dbe7522d35551c5
#
_cell.length_a   1.000
_cell.length_b   1.000
_cell.length_c   1.000
_cell.angle_alpha   90.00
_cell.angle_beta   90.00
_cell.angle_gamma   90.00
#
_symmetry.space_group_name_H-M   'P 1'
#
loop_
_entity.id
_entity.type
_entity.pdbx_description
1 polymer ?
#
loop_
_entity_poly.entity_id
_entity_poly.type
_entity_poly.pdbx_seq_one_letter_code
_entity_poly.pdbx_strand_id
1 'polypeptide(L)'
;MKPIHLRNIPPPGETFNHVVFLDGLLQWIKPELYLELGVRDGRNFITAAKHCTKAIGVDISAPPFQLQPNMEYHVLTTDEYFKNLNPEIKFDVVFIDADHSHEQSLIDFMNVKDKVIEDGFIFLHDTYPYDPIFFDKHACNDVYKTALYIKQNLIDDFEIVTLPINPGVTIVKKIKRNKQLIYINNEK
;
A
#
# COMPACT_ATOMS: atom_id res chain seq x y z
N MET A 1 3.20 10.59 -28.78
CA MET A 1 4.26 9.66 -28.35
C MET A 1 3.90 9.23 -26.93
N LYS A 2 3.74 7.91 -26.64
CA LYS A 2 3.45 7.48 -25.27
C LYS A 2 4.61 7.85 -24.34
N PRO A 3 4.34 8.27 -23.07
CA PRO A 3 5.38 8.47 -22.07
C PRO A 3 6.28 7.24 -21.92
N ILE A 4 7.54 7.43 -21.54
CA ILE A 4 8.53 6.34 -21.48
C ILE A 4 8.06 5.17 -20.62
N HIS A 5 7.46 5.45 -19.45
CA HIS A 5 6.94 4.43 -18.55
C HIS A 5 5.79 3.61 -19.14
N LEU A 6 5.01 4.16 -20.09
CA LEU A 6 3.94 3.43 -20.77
C LEU A 6 4.41 2.58 -21.95
N ARG A 7 5.66 2.76 -22.39
CA ARG A 7 6.22 1.98 -23.52
C ARG A 7 6.64 0.58 -23.11
N ASN A 8 6.98 0.41 -21.84
CA ASN A 8 7.53 -0.82 -21.26
C ASN A 8 6.59 -1.49 -20.27
N ILE A 9 5.31 -1.09 -20.21
CA ILE A 9 4.32 -1.81 -19.43
C ILE A 9 4.05 -3.12 -20.18
N PRO A 10 4.37 -4.28 -19.59
CA PRO A 10 4.00 -5.56 -20.19
C PRO A 10 2.48 -5.66 -20.30
N PRO A 11 1.98 -6.43 -21.27
CA PRO A 11 0.55 -6.70 -21.38
C PRO A 11 -0.01 -7.25 -20.06
N PRO A 12 -1.30 -7.03 -19.78
CA PRO A 12 -1.92 -7.59 -18.59
C PRO A 12 -1.67 -9.10 -18.47
N GLY A 13 -1.05 -9.52 -17.38
CA GLY A 13 -0.71 -10.92 -17.12
C GLY A 13 0.76 -11.28 -17.26
N GLU A 14 1.63 -10.38 -17.74
CA GLU A 14 3.07 -10.68 -17.89
C GLU A 14 3.95 -9.94 -16.88
N THR A 15 4.68 -10.72 -16.15
CA THR A 15 5.97 -10.63 -15.49
C THR A 15 6.20 -9.61 -14.38
N PHE A 16 5.84 -8.34 -14.46
CA PHE A 16 6.11 -7.39 -13.38
C PHE A 16 4.84 -6.64 -12.97
N ASN A 17 4.23 -7.07 -11.90
CA ASN A 17 3.06 -6.45 -11.29
C ASN A 17 3.34 -6.07 -9.83
N HIS A 18 2.34 -5.50 -9.15
CA HIS A 18 2.47 -5.09 -7.75
C HIS A 18 2.84 -6.24 -6.80
N VAL A 19 2.39 -7.48 -7.07
CA VAL A 19 2.73 -8.66 -6.24
C VAL A 19 4.23 -8.96 -6.32
N VAL A 20 4.79 -9.00 -7.55
CA VAL A 20 6.24 -9.23 -7.76
C VAL A 20 7.08 -8.11 -7.18
N PHE A 21 6.61 -6.87 -7.33
CA PHE A 21 7.26 -5.71 -6.71
C PHE A 21 7.28 -5.82 -5.19
N LEU A 22 6.13 -6.13 -4.59
CA LEU A 22 5.98 -6.28 -3.14
C LEU A 22 6.83 -7.45 -2.61
N ASP A 23 6.84 -8.59 -3.31
CA ASP A 23 7.66 -9.76 -2.95
C ASP A 23 9.14 -9.38 -2.81
N GLY A 24 9.71 -8.74 -3.83
CA GLY A 24 11.12 -8.29 -3.80
C GLY A 24 11.41 -7.27 -2.71
N LEU A 25 10.49 -6.33 -2.49
CA LEU A 25 10.68 -5.28 -1.49
C LEU A 25 10.56 -5.84 -0.06
N LEU A 26 9.57 -6.68 0.23
CA LEU A 26 9.36 -7.28 1.55
C LEU A 26 10.47 -8.27 1.91
N GLN A 27 11.04 -8.98 0.93
CA GLN A 27 12.23 -9.80 1.14
C GLN A 27 13.41 -8.99 1.72
N TRP A 28 13.51 -7.72 1.34
CA TRP A 28 14.54 -6.80 1.82
C TRP A 28 14.16 -6.15 3.15
N ILE A 29 12.91 -5.65 3.29
CA ILE A 29 12.42 -4.96 4.51
C ILE A 29 12.29 -5.93 5.68
N LYS A 30 11.76 -7.15 5.45
CA LYS A 30 11.46 -8.18 6.47
C LYS A 30 10.66 -7.60 7.64
N PRO A 31 9.43 -7.14 7.39
CA PRO A 31 8.61 -6.51 8.42
C PRO A 31 8.28 -7.50 9.55
N GLU A 32 8.23 -7.02 10.78
CA GLU A 32 7.69 -7.82 11.89
C GLU A 32 6.17 -7.95 11.76
N LEU A 33 5.49 -6.83 11.50
CA LEU A 33 4.03 -6.79 11.39
C LEU A 33 3.60 -6.12 10.08
N TYR A 34 2.92 -6.91 9.24
CA TYR A 34 2.32 -6.48 7.99
C TYR A 34 0.80 -6.44 8.10
N LEU A 35 0.17 -5.40 7.57
CA LEU A 35 -1.29 -5.27 7.46
C LEU A 35 -1.70 -5.13 5.99
N GLU A 36 -2.74 -5.85 5.56
CA GLU A 36 -3.39 -5.69 4.27
C GLU A 36 -4.87 -5.39 4.43
N LEU A 37 -5.31 -4.28 3.86
CA LEU A 37 -6.70 -3.86 3.79
C LEU A 37 -7.20 -4.13 2.37
N GLY A 38 -8.18 -5.07 2.24
CA GLY A 38 -8.61 -5.60 0.96
C GLY A 38 -7.69 -6.74 0.47
N VAL A 39 -8.01 -7.96 0.88
CA VAL A 39 -7.16 -9.15 0.61
C VAL A 39 -7.61 -9.90 -0.64
N ARG A 40 -8.91 -9.92 -0.92
CA ARG A 40 -9.51 -10.55 -2.09
C ARG A 40 -9.08 -12.01 -2.30
N ASP A 41 -8.27 -12.29 -3.35
CA ASP A 41 -7.77 -13.64 -3.69
C ASP A 41 -6.50 -14.05 -2.92
N GLY A 42 -5.93 -13.14 -2.13
CA GLY A 42 -4.81 -13.39 -1.23
C GLY A 42 -3.43 -13.36 -1.86
N ARG A 43 -3.28 -13.05 -3.15
CA ARG A 43 -1.97 -13.09 -3.82
C ARG A 43 -0.92 -12.21 -3.14
N ASN A 44 -1.26 -10.97 -2.79
CA ASN A 44 -0.38 -10.08 -2.04
C ASN A 44 -0.16 -10.59 -0.62
N PHE A 45 -1.25 -10.91 0.08
CA PHE A 45 -1.23 -11.34 1.47
C PHE A 45 -0.40 -12.58 1.71
N ILE A 46 -0.59 -13.62 0.88
CA ILE A 46 0.20 -14.87 0.93
C ILE A 46 1.68 -14.59 0.62
N THR A 47 1.94 -13.67 -0.32
CA THR A 47 3.30 -13.28 -0.67
C THR A 47 3.97 -12.52 0.46
N ALA A 48 3.28 -11.56 1.06
CA ALA A 48 3.79 -10.79 2.19
C ALA A 48 4.09 -11.69 3.41
N ALA A 49 3.21 -12.64 3.70
CA ALA A 49 3.38 -13.56 4.83
C ALA A 49 4.65 -14.41 4.76
N LYS A 50 5.25 -14.61 3.59
CA LYS A 50 6.54 -15.31 3.45
C LYS A 50 7.71 -14.51 4.03
N HIS A 51 7.56 -13.19 4.15
CA HIS A 51 8.65 -12.27 4.48
C HIS A 51 8.49 -11.56 5.81
N CYS A 52 7.35 -11.71 6.49
CA CYS A 52 7.07 -11.04 7.77
C CYS A 52 6.90 -12.05 8.92
N THR A 53 7.09 -11.56 10.14
CA THR A 53 6.85 -12.38 11.35
C THR A 53 5.35 -12.65 11.50
N LYS A 54 4.52 -11.64 11.25
CA LYS A 54 3.06 -11.76 11.29
C LYS A 54 2.41 -10.92 10.19
N ALA A 55 1.44 -11.51 9.48
CA ALA A 55 0.59 -10.84 8.52
C ALA A 55 -0.85 -10.79 9.03
N ILE A 56 -1.47 -9.60 8.97
CA ILE A 56 -2.88 -9.40 9.29
C ILE A 56 -3.59 -8.96 8.02
N GLY A 57 -4.65 -9.69 7.63
CA GLY A 57 -5.52 -9.37 6.51
C GLY A 57 -6.90 -8.94 6.99
N VAL A 58 -7.45 -7.93 6.36
CA VAL A 58 -8.82 -7.43 6.61
C VAL A 58 -9.56 -7.38 5.29
N ASP A 59 -10.71 -8.05 5.21
CA ASP A 59 -11.59 -8.04 4.04
C ASP A 59 -13.03 -8.30 4.48
N ILE A 60 -13.99 -7.84 3.69
CA ILE A 60 -15.42 -8.10 3.94
C ILE A 60 -15.83 -9.55 3.63
N SER A 61 -14.99 -10.28 2.92
CA SER A 61 -15.20 -11.66 2.50
C SER A 61 -14.27 -12.61 3.22
N ALA A 62 -14.71 -13.84 3.44
CA ALA A 62 -13.86 -14.90 3.97
C ALA A 62 -12.73 -15.25 2.98
N PRO A 63 -11.52 -15.62 3.48
CA PRO A 63 -10.39 -15.91 2.61
C PRO A 63 -10.67 -17.16 1.76
N PRO A 64 -10.45 -17.10 0.43
CA PRO A 64 -10.61 -18.27 -0.46
C PRO A 64 -9.39 -19.20 -0.43
N PHE A 65 -8.50 -19.02 0.54
CA PHE A 65 -7.24 -19.77 0.70
C PHE A 65 -7.05 -20.23 2.15
N GLN A 66 -6.13 -21.16 2.36
CA GLN A 66 -5.79 -21.64 3.70
C GLN A 66 -4.82 -20.68 4.39
N LEU A 67 -5.14 -20.25 5.62
CA LEU A 67 -4.26 -19.44 6.44
C LEU A 67 -3.05 -20.24 6.91
N GLN A 68 -1.88 -19.62 6.87
CA GLN A 68 -0.64 -20.12 7.44
C GLN A 68 -0.51 -19.73 8.92
N PRO A 69 0.39 -20.34 9.70
CA PRO A 69 0.49 -20.09 11.14
C PRO A 69 0.78 -18.64 11.54
N ASN A 70 1.43 -17.87 10.66
CA ASN A 70 1.74 -16.47 10.90
C ASN A 70 0.70 -15.50 10.30
N MET A 71 -0.40 -16.02 9.76
CA MET A 71 -1.49 -15.22 9.21
C MET A 71 -2.64 -15.08 10.20
N GLU A 72 -3.11 -13.88 10.38
CA GLU A 72 -4.37 -13.54 11.04
C GLU A 72 -5.30 -12.89 10.03
N TYR A 73 -6.60 -13.20 10.07
CA TYR A 73 -7.55 -12.69 9.09
C TYR A 73 -8.85 -12.27 9.77
N HIS A 74 -9.32 -11.07 9.43
CA HIS A 74 -10.55 -10.50 9.95
C HIS A 74 -11.57 -10.29 8.83
N VAL A 75 -12.74 -10.90 8.97
CA VAL A 75 -13.88 -10.68 8.05
C VAL A 75 -14.69 -9.50 8.58
N LEU A 76 -14.23 -8.30 8.25
CA LEU A 76 -14.74 -7.01 8.74
C LEU A 76 -14.59 -5.96 7.63
N THR A 77 -15.34 -4.86 7.75
CA THR A 77 -14.97 -3.63 7.06
C THR A 77 -13.70 -3.04 7.67
N THR A 78 -12.98 -2.21 6.92
CA THR A 78 -11.78 -1.52 7.43
C THR A 78 -12.14 -0.62 8.62
N ASP A 79 -13.28 0.05 8.58
CA ASP A 79 -13.77 0.90 9.68
C ASP A 79 -14.03 0.11 10.97
N GLU A 80 -14.69 -1.06 10.86
CA GLU A 80 -14.94 -1.93 12.01
C GLU A 80 -13.62 -2.48 12.60
N TYR A 81 -12.68 -2.82 11.72
CA TYR A 81 -11.35 -3.26 12.15
C TYR A 81 -10.63 -2.19 12.97
N PHE A 82 -10.53 -0.96 12.44
CA PHE A 82 -9.84 0.13 13.14
C PHE A 82 -10.56 0.57 14.42
N LYS A 83 -11.89 0.53 14.45
CA LYS A 83 -12.67 0.82 15.65
C LYS A 83 -12.33 -0.12 16.81
N ASN A 84 -12.02 -1.38 16.52
CA ASN A 84 -11.74 -2.42 17.52
C ASN A 84 -10.24 -2.67 17.71
N LEU A 85 -9.38 -2.02 16.92
CA LEU A 85 -7.94 -2.24 16.98
C LEU A 85 -7.33 -1.68 18.26
N ASN A 86 -6.47 -2.47 18.91
CA ASN A 86 -5.66 -1.97 20.03
C ASN A 86 -4.90 -0.69 19.62
N PRO A 87 -5.08 0.43 20.34
CA PRO A 87 -4.46 1.71 19.99
C PRO A 87 -2.91 1.67 19.98
N GLU A 88 -2.31 0.77 20.76
CA GLU A 88 -0.85 0.65 20.88
C GLU A 88 -0.19 -0.13 19.74
N ILE A 89 -0.99 -0.81 18.89
CA ILE A 89 -0.42 -1.60 17.80
C ILE A 89 0.24 -0.68 16.77
N LYS A 90 1.41 -1.10 16.29
CA LYS A 90 2.14 -0.41 15.21
C LYS A 90 2.51 -1.42 14.14
N PHE A 91 2.42 -0.98 12.88
CA PHE A 91 2.75 -1.77 11.70
C PHE A 91 4.06 -1.29 11.09
N ASP A 92 4.86 -2.20 10.57
CA ASP A 92 6.05 -1.88 9.78
C ASP A 92 5.65 -1.53 8.35
N VAL A 93 4.71 -2.31 7.80
CA VAL A 93 4.22 -2.16 6.43
C VAL A 93 2.70 -2.33 6.40
N VAL A 94 2.03 -1.43 5.70
CA VAL A 94 0.59 -1.52 5.40
C VAL A 94 0.36 -1.46 3.90
N PHE A 95 -0.51 -2.32 3.37
CA PHE A 95 -0.98 -2.31 1.99
C PHE A 95 -2.47 -2.02 1.96
N ILE A 96 -2.88 -0.98 1.23
CA ILE A 96 -4.27 -0.51 1.11
C ILE A 96 -4.77 -0.79 -0.30
N ASP A 97 -5.74 -1.69 -0.43
CA ASP A 97 -6.36 -2.14 -1.68
C ASP A 97 -7.82 -2.61 -1.44
N ALA A 98 -8.55 -1.92 -0.56
CA ALA A 98 -9.90 -2.30 -0.13
C ALA A 98 -10.98 -1.72 -1.05
N ASP A 99 -11.48 -0.53 -0.74
CA ASP A 99 -12.45 0.18 -1.58
C ASP A 99 -11.73 1.15 -2.51
N HIS A 100 -12.09 1.13 -3.80
CA HIS A 100 -11.43 1.94 -4.81
C HIS A 100 -11.99 3.38 -4.91
N SER A 101 -12.79 3.83 -3.94
CA SER A 101 -13.19 5.24 -3.85
C SER A 101 -12.11 6.07 -3.15
N HIS A 102 -11.98 7.33 -3.58
CA HIS A 102 -11.15 8.30 -2.88
C HIS A 102 -11.57 8.48 -1.42
N GLU A 103 -12.87 8.51 -1.16
CA GLU A 103 -13.42 8.70 0.18
C GLU A 103 -12.93 7.63 1.15
N GLN A 104 -13.15 6.34 0.83
CA GLN A 104 -12.77 5.25 1.71
C GLN A 104 -11.26 5.05 1.76
N SER A 105 -10.56 5.12 0.62
CA SER A 105 -9.10 4.97 0.61
C SER A 105 -8.38 6.07 1.40
N LEU A 106 -8.95 7.28 1.46
CA LEU A 106 -8.43 8.35 2.31
C LEU A 106 -8.71 8.07 3.80
N ILE A 107 -9.91 7.59 4.14
CA ILE A 107 -10.22 7.16 5.53
C ILE A 107 -9.26 6.05 5.96
N ASP A 108 -9.04 5.03 5.15
CA ASP A 108 -8.10 3.94 5.43
C ASP A 108 -6.69 4.47 5.65
N PHE A 109 -6.21 5.36 4.78
CA PHE A 109 -4.91 5.99 4.95
C PHE A 109 -4.83 6.80 6.27
N MET A 110 -5.84 7.59 6.60
CA MET A 110 -5.87 8.39 7.83
C MET A 110 -5.90 7.51 9.08
N ASN A 111 -6.53 6.35 9.04
CA ASN A 111 -6.55 5.37 10.12
C ASN A 111 -5.16 4.74 10.33
N VAL A 112 -4.40 4.45 9.27
CA VAL A 112 -3.09 3.78 9.37
C VAL A 112 -1.92 4.72 9.58
N LYS A 113 -1.98 5.97 9.12
CA LYS A 113 -0.83 6.90 9.13
C LYS A 113 -0.15 7.08 10.50
N ASP A 114 -0.93 7.06 11.57
CA ASP A 114 -0.44 7.19 12.94
C ASP A 114 -0.10 5.82 13.58
N LYS A 115 -0.46 4.73 12.91
CA LYS A 115 -0.18 3.35 13.35
C LYS A 115 1.00 2.71 12.63
N VAL A 116 1.57 3.37 11.63
CA VAL A 116 2.83 2.93 11.01
C VAL A 116 4.00 3.48 11.82
N ILE A 117 5.01 2.64 12.06
CA ILE A 117 6.25 3.03 12.76
C ILE A 117 7.01 4.12 11.98
N GLU A 118 7.94 4.80 12.64
CA GLU A 118 8.91 5.66 11.96
C GLU A 118 9.76 4.82 10.99
N ASP A 119 10.03 5.36 9.80
CA ASP A 119 10.68 4.66 8.68
C ASP A 119 9.85 3.50 8.08
N GLY A 120 8.61 3.27 8.54
CA GLY A 120 7.68 2.29 7.99
C GLY A 120 7.02 2.75 6.69
N PHE A 121 6.33 1.84 6.02
CA PHE A 121 5.77 2.04 4.68
C PHE A 121 4.27 1.82 4.63
N ILE A 122 3.59 2.66 3.87
CA ILE A 122 2.20 2.46 3.44
C ILE A 122 2.20 2.39 1.92
N PHE A 123 1.56 1.38 1.37
CA PHE A 123 1.34 1.21 -0.07
C PHE A 123 -0.14 1.42 -0.38
N LEU A 124 -0.43 2.23 -1.40
CA LEU A 124 -1.78 2.35 -1.96
C LEU A 124 -1.75 1.78 -3.37
N HIS A 125 -2.64 0.85 -3.66
CA HIS A 125 -2.83 0.29 -4.99
C HIS A 125 -3.74 1.19 -5.84
N ASP A 126 -3.83 0.93 -7.14
CA ASP A 126 -4.73 1.60 -8.09
C ASP A 126 -4.57 3.13 -8.23
N THR A 127 -3.38 3.65 -7.94
CA THR A 127 -3.12 5.09 -7.84
C THR A 127 -2.61 5.75 -9.12
N TYR A 128 -2.53 5.01 -10.24
CA TYR A 128 -2.08 5.54 -11.52
C TYR A 128 -2.93 5.03 -12.69
N PRO A 129 -4.20 5.45 -12.79
CA PRO A 129 -5.07 5.09 -13.90
C PRO A 129 -4.58 5.79 -15.18
N TYR A 130 -3.83 5.09 -16.02
CA TYR A 130 -3.21 5.63 -17.24
C TYR A 130 -4.06 5.45 -18.50
N ASP A 131 -5.18 4.74 -18.39
CA ASP A 131 -6.14 4.52 -19.48
C ASP A 131 -7.55 4.84 -18.98
N PRO A 132 -8.45 5.41 -19.80
CA PRO A 132 -9.83 5.70 -19.42
C PRO A 132 -10.60 4.54 -18.79
N ILE A 133 -10.29 3.29 -19.16
CA ILE A 133 -10.94 2.09 -18.60
C ILE A 133 -10.68 1.93 -17.10
N PHE A 134 -9.56 2.45 -16.60
CA PHE A 134 -9.23 2.35 -15.18
C PHE A 134 -9.99 3.33 -14.28
N PHE A 135 -10.67 4.33 -14.85
CA PHE A 135 -11.53 5.23 -14.08
C PHE A 135 -12.92 4.63 -13.79
N ASP A 136 -13.20 3.41 -14.28
CA ASP A 136 -14.41 2.70 -13.92
C ASP A 136 -14.42 2.37 -12.43
N LYS A 137 -15.61 2.45 -11.81
CA LYS A 137 -15.82 2.17 -10.38
C LYS A 137 -15.43 0.75 -9.92
N HIS A 138 -15.32 -0.19 -10.85
CA HIS A 138 -14.87 -1.56 -10.59
C HIS A 138 -13.39 -1.79 -10.92
N ALA A 139 -12.70 -0.73 -11.33
CA ALA A 139 -11.25 -0.69 -11.56
C ALA A 139 -10.59 0.22 -10.52
N CYS A 140 -9.69 1.12 -10.92
CA CYS A 140 -9.03 2.05 -10.00
C CYS A 140 -9.94 3.15 -9.47
N ASN A 141 -11.05 3.43 -10.16
CA ASN A 141 -11.97 4.52 -9.83
C ASN A 141 -11.18 5.83 -9.60
N ASP A 142 -11.26 6.39 -8.40
CA ASP A 142 -10.62 7.67 -8.07
C ASP A 142 -9.64 7.61 -6.89
N VAL A 143 -9.12 6.43 -6.55
CA VAL A 143 -8.08 6.22 -5.49
C VAL A 143 -6.86 7.13 -5.70
N TYR A 144 -6.48 7.44 -6.96
CA TYR A 144 -5.35 8.33 -7.25
C TYR A 144 -5.46 9.69 -6.56
N LYS A 145 -6.68 10.16 -6.26
CA LYS A 145 -6.90 11.42 -5.53
C LYS A 145 -6.37 11.35 -4.10
N THR A 146 -6.37 10.16 -3.48
CA THR A 146 -5.78 9.94 -2.15
C THR A 146 -4.27 10.15 -2.20
N ALA A 147 -3.59 9.62 -3.21
CA ALA A 147 -2.16 9.87 -3.41
C ALA A 147 -1.85 11.36 -3.62
N LEU A 148 -2.70 12.06 -4.40
CA LEU A 148 -2.56 13.51 -4.59
C LEU A 148 -2.80 14.29 -3.29
N TYR A 149 -3.80 13.90 -2.50
CA TYR A 149 -4.07 14.53 -1.21
C TYR A 149 -2.87 14.41 -0.25
N ILE A 150 -2.30 13.21 -0.12
CA ILE A 150 -1.13 12.97 0.72
C ILE A 150 0.04 13.87 0.28
N LYS A 151 0.32 13.89 -1.02
CA LYS A 151 1.39 14.69 -1.62
C LYS A 151 1.22 16.19 -1.37
N GLN A 152 -0.01 16.69 -1.37
CA GLN A 152 -0.30 18.11 -1.22
C GLN A 152 -0.37 18.56 0.23
N ASN A 153 -0.80 17.70 1.15
CA ASN A 153 -1.18 18.08 2.51
C ASN A 153 -0.30 17.46 3.61
N LEU A 154 0.44 16.39 3.32
CA LEU A 154 1.15 15.60 4.34
C LEU A 154 2.65 15.39 4.01
N ILE A 155 3.20 16.18 3.11
CA ILE A 155 4.60 16.04 2.64
C ILE A 155 5.63 16.28 3.74
N ASP A 156 5.26 16.99 4.80
CA ASP A 156 6.15 17.23 5.94
C ASP A 156 6.30 15.99 6.85
N ASP A 157 5.37 15.05 6.78
CA ASP A 157 5.36 13.84 7.59
C ASP A 157 5.72 12.59 6.77
N PHE A 158 5.66 12.67 5.42
CA PHE A 158 5.83 11.52 4.54
C PHE A 158 6.62 11.83 3.27
N GLU A 159 7.51 10.92 2.89
CA GLU A 159 8.03 10.82 1.52
C GLU A 159 7.03 10.03 0.68
N ILE A 160 6.75 10.50 -0.54
CA ILE A 160 5.76 9.87 -1.41
C ILE A 160 6.27 9.75 -2.85
N VAL A 161 6.09 8.58 -3.44
CA VAL A 161 6.34 8.32 -4.85
C VAL A 161 5.27 7.39 -5.43
N THR A 162 4.77 7.70 -6.62
CA THR A 162 3.87 6.82 -7.36
C THR A 162 4.62 6.13 -8.48
N LEU A 163 4.61 4.80 -8.47
CA LEU A 163 5.18 3.96 -9.51
C LEU A 163 4.07 3.53 -10.48
N PRO A 164 4.31 3.62 -11.81
CA PRO A 164 3.35 3.20 -12.82
C PRO A 164 3.36 1.68 -13.02
N ILE A 165 3.36 0.92 -11.94
CA ILE A 165 3.19 -0.54 -11.93
C ILE A 165 1.70 -0.81 -12.02
N ASN A 166 1.26 -1.37 -13.12
CA ASN A 166 -0.14 -1.51 -13.54
C ASN A 166 -1.10 -1.97 -12.43
N PRO A 167 -2.13 -1.15 -12.08
CA PRO A 167 -2.44 0.19 -12.58
C PRO A 167 -1.95 1.34 -11.68
N GLY A 168 -0.93 1.11 -10.89
CA GLY A 168 -0.26 2.10 -10.07
C GLY A 168 -0.11 1.67 -8.62
N VAL A 169 1.09 1.91 -8.07
CA VAL A 169 1.38 1.74 -6.65
C VAL A 169 1.99 3.02 -6.13
N THR A 170 1.35 3.63 -5.16
CA THR A 170 1.94 4.75 -4.41
C THR A 170 2.60 4.22 -3.15
N ILE A 171 3.87 4.54 -3.00
CA ILE A 171 4.67 4.27 -1.80
C ILE A 171 4.68 5.53 -0.96
N VAL A 172 4.27 5.41 0.29
CA VAL A 172 4.30 6.46 1.28
C VAL A 172 5.18 5.98 2.42
N LYS A 173 6.31 6.65 2.64
CA LYS A 173 7.24 6.33 3.71
C LYS A 173 7.09 7.35 4.83
N LYS A 174 6.84 6.88 6.06
CA LYS A 174 6.80 7.75 7.23
C LYS A 174 8.20 8.20 7.59
N ILE A 175 8.41 9.54 7.66
CA ILE A 175 9.71 10.11 7.98
C ILE A 175 9.78 10.52 9.44
N LYS A 176 10.98 10.41 10.01
CA LYS A 176 11.27 10.90 11.35
C LYS A 176 11.41 12.41 11.30
N ARG A 177 10.57 13.15 12.01
CA ARG A 177 10.53 14.63 12.04
C ARG A 177 11.90 15.30 12.32
N ASN A 178 12.90 14.58 12.82
CA ASN A 178 14.24 15.09 13.15
C ASN A 178 15.36 14.57 12.26
N LYS A 179 15.07 13.78 11.22
CA LYS A 179 16.08 13.50 10.18
C LYS A 179 16.15 14.72 9.27
N GLN A 180 17.00 15.70 9.61
CA GLN A 180 17.56 16.55 8.59
C GLN A 180 18.17 15.62 7.55
N LEU A 181 17.61 15.60 6.34
CA LEU A 181 18.33 15.07 5.19
C LEU A 181 19.65 15.82 5.15
N ILE A 182 20.73 15.15 5.50
CA ILE A 182 22.09 15.70 5.33
C ILE A 182 22.31 15.67 3.82
N TYR A 183 21.85 16.72 3.14
CA TYR A 183 22.39 17.03 1.83
C TYR A 183 23.87 17.30 2.07
N ILE A 184 24.70 16.36 1.63
CA ILE A 184 26.12 16.62 1.52
C ILE A 184 26.21 17.65 0.40
N ASN A 185 26.22 18.91 0.79
CA ASN A 185 26.64 19.99 -0.10
C ASN A 185 28.13 19.73 -0.41
N ASN A 186 28.38 18.99 -1.47
CA ASN A 186 29.68 18.96 -2.11
C ASN A 186 29.86 20.30 -2.86
N GLU A 187 29.93 21.39 -2.13
CA GLU A 187 30.60 22.58 -2.61
C GLU A 187 32.09 22.38 -2.42
N LYS A 188 32.78 22.00 -3.50
CA LYS A 188 34.16 22.25 -3.76
C LYS A 188 34.32 22.93 -5.09
#